data_f85737365f0aac6a195518c7cb6c8dd2
#
_entry.id   f85737365f0aac6a195518c7cb6c8dd2
#
_cell.length_a   1.000
_cell.length_b   1.000
_cell.length_c   1.000
_cell.angle_alpha   90.00
_cell.angle_beta   90.00
_cell.angle_gamma   90.00
#
_symmetry.space_group_name_H-M   'P 1'
#
loop_
_entity.id
_entity.type
_entity.pdbx_description
1 polymer ?
#
loop_
_entity_poly.entity_id
_entity_poly.type
_entity_poly.pdbx_seq_one_letter_code
_entity_poly.pdbx_strand_id
1 'polypeptide(L)'
;MNSSRAFVSLIGAGPGDPGLLTLRGQAALQQADVVLFDYLANAELLRHAPQARTIYVGKKGFSEYISQEEINALIVEQALAGGGQRVARLKGGDVFVFGRGSEEAQACVEAGIAFEIVPGISSAIAAPAYAGIPVTHRGDARSFAVLTGNTKEGGAHYERLSGVDTLVLLMGVRNLGQIAAELIEAGRPADTPAATIQWGTTPQQRVATGTLGTIADEVRRAGLEAPAVTVVGEVARLRSELKWFESPAELGHPLLGKQVAVTRTRDGSSALSDLLRARGAEVLEVPLIRFESSGEPQALQARLRDLSGVDWLALSSNQAVTALFTHLDDLGLDARALGGVRLAAVGPSTARSLREHGLRADFVPSTPGARHLGSDLPARPGEVVLHLTSQVAEAELQEALEERGVVYERAELYRTVPAEPGENELERLKAADVVTLASGSAARHLAALAGNDFKVAVMGPQTAEAAREAGFREVRVAGSPSLEALVEAAAELVRSAPPR
;
A
#
# COMPACT_ATOMS: atom_id res chain seq x y z
N MET A 1 -28.48 -8.82 -18.15
CA MET A 1 -27.88 -7.47 -18.12
C MET A 1 -28.41 -6.78 -16.86
N ASN A 2 -27.65 -6.81 -15.76
CA ASN A 2 -28.01 -6.03 -14.57
C ASN A 2 -27.69 -4.57 -14.91
N SER A 3 -28.72 -3.74 -15.08
CA SER A 3 -28.54 -2.29 -15.08
C SER A 3 -27.91 -1.91 -13.73
N SER A 4 -26.65 -1.52 -13.74
CA SER A 4 -25.97 -1.00 -12.55
C SER A 4 -26.71 0.26 -12.13
N ARG A 5 -27.52 0.16 -11.07
CA ARG A 5 -28.25 1.27 -10.49
C ARG A 5 -27.21 2.18 -9.83
N ALA A 6 -27.28 3.49 -10.10
CA ALA A 6 -26.41 4.47 -9.44
C ALA A 6 -26.40 4.25 -7.91
N PHE A 7 -25.22 4.15 -7.32
CA PHE A 7 -25.06 3.84 -5.91
C PHE A 7 -23.83 4.53 -5.32
N VAL A 8 -23.95 5.09 -4.12
CA VAL A 8 -22.85 5.77 -3.43
C VAL A 8 -22.56 5.09 -2.09
N SER A 9 -21.32 4.69 -1.86
CA SER A 9 -20.85 4.25 -0.55
C SER A 9 -20.01 5.37 0.08
N LEU A 10 -20.49 5.97 1.18
CA LEU A 10 -19.73 6.92 1.99
C LEU A 10 -18.93 6.13 3.02
N ILE A 11 -17.61 6.07 2.88
CA ILE A 11 -16.76 5.13 3.61
C ILE A 11 -15.81 5.88 4.53
N GLY A 12 -15.82 5.58 5.82
CA GLY A 12 -14.79 6.00 6.77
C GLY A 12 -13.49 5.21 6.54
N ALA A 13 -12.44 5.91 6.18
CA ALA A 13 -11.12 5.35 5.89
C ALA A 13 -10.32 4.95 7.15
N GLY A 14 -10.79 5.34 8.32
CA GLY A 14 -9.99 5.30 9.55
C GLY A 14 -9.03 6.47 9.67
N PRO A 15 -8.23 6.52 10.76
CA PRO A 15 -7.44 7.70 11.15
C PRO A 15 -6.07 7.79 10.47
N GLY A 16 -5.66 6.79 9.68
CA GLY A 16 -4.36 6.78 9.00
C GLY A 16 -3.80 5.38 8.78
N ASP A 17 -3.80 4.50 9.78
CA ASP A 17 -3.39 3.09 9.64
C ASP A 17 -4.35 2.36 8.68
N PRO A 18 -3.86 1.81 7.54
CA PRO A 18 -4.69 1.05 6.61
C PRO A 18 -5.36 -0.18 7.25
N GLY A 19 -4.75 -0.74 8.29
CA GLY A 19 -5.30 -1.88 9.05
C GLY A 19 -6.56 -1.53 9.84
N LEU A 20 -6.90 -0.24 9.97
CA LEU A 20 -8.10 0.24 10.65
C LEU A 20 -9.28 0.47 9.69
N LEU A 21 -9.16 0.12 8.41
CA LEU A 21 -10.30 0.07 7.50
C LEU A 21 -11.23 -1.06 7.92
N THR A 22 -12.53 -0.80 7.96
CA THR A 22 -13.51 -1.85 8.25
C THR A 22 -13.61 -2.84 7.10
N LEU A 23 -13.92 -4.11 7.40
CA LEU A 23 -14.18 -5.13 6.36
C LEU A 23 -15.30 -4.69 5.39
N ARG A 24 -16.31 -3.97 5.88
CA ARG A 24 -17.38 -3.41 5.04
C ARG A 24 -16.83 -2.32 4.10
N GLY A 25 -15.94 -1.46 4.59
CA GLY A 25 -15.26 -0.44 3.77
C GLY A 25 -14.42 -1.06 2.67
N GLN A 26 -13.66 -2.09 3.00
CA GLN A 26 -12.89 -2.85 2.00
C GLN A 26 -13.80 -3.46 0.93
N ALA A 27 -14.88 -4.13 1.32
CA ALA A 27 -15.82 -4.75 0.39
C ALA A 27 -16.52 -3.72 -0.50
N ALA A 28 -16.82 -2.52 0.01
CA ALA A 28 -17.40 -1.44 -0.77
C ALA A 28 -16.40 -0.85 -1.79
N LEU A 29 -15.12 -0.69 -1.41
CA LEU A 29 -14.04 -0.27 -2.31
C LEU A 29 -13.84 -1.27 -3.46
N GLN A 30 -13.85 -2.57 -3.18
CA GLN A 30 -13.70 -3.63 -4.18
C GLN A 30 -14.82 -3.63 -5.25
N GLN A 31 -15.97 -3.04 -4.95
CA GLN A 31 -17.10 -2.97 -5.86
C GLN A 31 -17.23 -1.61 -6.56
N ALA A 32 -16.34 -0.66 -6.28
CA ALA A 32 -16.44 0.69 -6.80
C ALA A 32 -15.94 0.77 -8.26
N ASP A 33 -16.65 1.55 -9.08
CA ASP A 33 -16.21 1.97 -10.41
C ASP A 33 -15.41 3.27 -10.35
N VAL A 34 -15.73 4.12 -9.34
CA VAL A 34 -15.06 5.40 -9.08
C VAL A 34 -14.81 5.57 -7.59
N VAL A 35 -13.60 5.99 -7.21
CA VAL A 35 -13.26 6.34 -5.82
C VAL A 35 -12.89 7.83 -5.73
N LEU A 36 -13.67 8.60 -4.96
CA LEU A 36 -13.32 9.96 -4.57
C LEU A 36 -12.65 9.94 -3.20
N PHE A 37 -11.46 10.51 -3.06
CA PHE A 37 -10.72 10.52 -1.81
C PHE A 37 -10.06 11.86 -1.52
N ASP A 38 -9.82 12.16 -0.25
CA ASP A 38 -9.18 13.40 0.19
C ASP A 38 -7.83 13.15 0.89
N TYR A 39 -7.19 14.23 1.32
CA TYR A 39 -5.87 14.26 1.94
C TYR A 39 -5.76 13.43 3.24
N LEU A 40 -6.83 13.28 4.02
CA LEU A 40 -6.83 12.55 5.29
C LEU A 40 -7.10 11.05 5.11
N ALA A 41 -7.60 10.64 3.94
CA ALA A 41 -7.74 9.23 3.61
C ALA A 41 -6.38 8.67 3.14
N ASN A 42 -5.91 7.61 3.77
CA ASN A 42 -4.65 6.98 3.36
C ASN A 42 -4.77 6.42 1.94
N ALA A 43 -3.94 6.94 1.03
CA ALA A 43 -3.95 6.55 -0.38
C ALA A 43 -3.64 5.06 -0.63
N GLU A 44 -2.98 4.37 0.32
CA GLU A 44 -2.78 2.92 0.24
C GLU A 44 -4.08 2.13 0.16
N LEU A 45 -5.17 2.67 0.69
CA LEU A 45 -6.48 2.01 0.65
C LEU A 45 -7.04 1.88 -0.78
N LEU A 46 -6.57 2.70 -1.73
CA LEU A 46 -6.94 2.62 -3.14
C LEU A 46 -6.55 1.28 -3.79
N ARG A 47 -5.58 0.55 -3.21
CA ARG A 47 -5.22 -0.81 -3.64
C ARG A 47 -6.39 -1.81 -3.58
N HIS A 48 -7.40 -1.54 -2.75
CA HIS A 48 -8.60 -2.37 -2.65
C HIS A 48 -9.60 -2.12 -3.78
N ALA A 49 -9.34 -1.12 -4.63
CA ALA A 49 -10.16 -0.78 -5.80
C ALA A 49 -9.31 -0.61 -7.07
N PRO A 50 -8.49 -1.61 -7.47
CA PRO A 50 -7.53 -1.48 -8.57
C PRO A 50 -8.19 -1.22 -9.93
N GLN A 51 -9.46 -1.62 -10.08
CA GLN A 51 -10.26 -1.40 -11.29
C GLN A 51 -10.92 -0.02 -11.33
N ALA A 52 -11.01 0.69 -10.19
CA ALA A 52 -11.75 1.93 -10.09
C ALA A 52 -10.95 3.13 -10.61
N ARG A 53 -11.63 4.06 -11.27
CA ARG A 53 -11.05 5.37 -11.54
C ARG A 53 -10.99 6.19 -10.26
N THR A 54 -9.84 6.74 -9.93
CA THR A 54 -9.63 7.53 -8.72
C THR A 54 -9.72 9.03 -9.00
N ILE A 55 -10.38 9.77 -8.11
CA ILE A 55 -10.51 11.23 -8.18
C ILE A 55 -10.09 11.81 -6.82
N TYR A 56 -9.04 12.62 -6.83
CA TYR A 56 -8.62 13.33 -5.63
C TYR A 56 -9.44 14.61 -5.46
N VAL A 57 -10.08 14.76 -4.30
CA VAL A 57 -10.94 15.92 -3.96
C VAL A 57 -10.39 16.74 -2.79
N GLY A 58 -9.13 16.49 -2.38
CA GLY A 58 -8.42 17.26 -1.36
C GLY A 58 -7.85 18.58 -1.91
N LYS A 59 -7.17 19.33 -1.04
CA LYS A 59 -6.46 20.55 -1.46
C LYS A 59 -5.33 20.21 -2.43
N LYS A 60 -5.34 20.77 -3.62
CA LYS A 60 -4.21 20.77 -4.53
C LYS A 60 -3.31 21.98 -4.24
N GLY A 61 -2.23 21.79 -3.48
CA GLY A 61 -1.25 22.84 -3.22
C GLY A 61 -1.84 24.10 -2.54
N PHE A 62 -1.28 25.28 -2.81
CA PHE A 62 -1.73 26.56 -2.25
C PHE A 62 -2.86 27.24 -3.05
N SER A 63 -3.36 26.68 -4.16
CA SER A 63 -4.08 27.45 -5.17
C SER A 63 -5.55 27.15 -5.42
N GLU A 64 -6.11 25.99 -5.09
CA GLU A 64 -7.56 25.77 -5.30
C GLU A 64 -8.19 24.92 -4.20
N TYR A 65 -9.15 25.54 -3.52
CA TYR A 65 -10.01 24.91 -2.53
C TYR A 65 -11.30 24.42 -3.22
N ILE A 66 -11.47 23.10 -3.32
CA ILE A 66 -12.75 22.53 -3.76
C ILE A 66 -13.75 22.69 -2.61
N SER A 67 -14.84 23.39 -2.85
CA SER A 67 -15.91 23.59 -1.87
C SER A 67 -16.65 22.27 -1.60
N GLN A 68 -17.41 22.22 -0.49
CA GLN A 68 -18.22 21.02 -0.20
C GLN A 68 -19.34 20.85 -1.22
N GLU A 69 -19.88 21.95 -1.71
CA GLU A 69 -20.92 21.97 -2.75
C GLU A 69 -20.40 21.35 -4.05
N GLU A 70 -19.17 21.66 -4.44
CA GLU A 70 -18.52 21.08 -5.63
C GLU A 70 -18.22 19.58 -5.42
N ILE A 71 -17.82 19.15 -4.21
CA ILE A 71 -17.63 17.74 -3.89
C ILE A 71 -18.96 16.99 -3.97
N ASN A 72 -20.03 17.56 -3.41
CA ASN A 72 -21.37 16.98 -3.46
C ASN A 72 -21.87 16.82 -4.90
N ALA A 73 -21.70 17.87 -5.72
CA ALA A 73 -22.05 17.84 -7.13
C ALA A 73 -21.25 16.78 -7.90
N LEU A 74 -19.97 16.67 -7.63
CA LEU A 74 -19.08 15.66 -8.26
C LEU A 74 -19.49 14.23 -7.90
N ILE A 75 -19.86 13.96 -6.63
CA ILE A 75 -20.37 12.63 -6.21
C ILE A 75 -21.61 12.26 -7.03
N VAL A 76 -22.57 13.18 -7.14
CA VAL A 76 -23.82 12.98 -7.88
C VAL A 76 -23.55 12.78 -9.38
N GLU A 77 -22.70 13.63 -9.98
CA GLU A 77 -22.29 13.52 -11.39
C GLU A 77 -21.69 12.16 -11.70
N GLN A 78 -20.73 11.72 -10.89
CA GLN A 78 -20.05 10.45 -11.10
C GLN A 78 -21.00 9.25 -10.91
N ALA A 79 -21.92 9.32 -9.95
CA ALA A 79 -22.89 8.25 -9.73
C ALA A 79 -23.88 8.10 -10.88
N LEU A 80 -24.25 9.20 -11.54
CA LEU A 80 -25.20 9.21 -12.68
C LEU A 80 -24.53 8.99 -14.03
N ALA A 81 -23.21 9.08 -14.12
CA ALA A 81 -22.46 8.92 -15.36
C ALA A 81 -22.70 7.53 -15.99
N GLY A 82 -22.76 7.47 -17.34
CA GLY A 82 -22.85 6.22 -18.09
C GLY A 82 -24.09 5.36 -17.83
N GLY A 83 -25.14 5.93 -17.23
CA GLY A 83 -26.37 5.19 -16.90
C GLY A 83 -26.37 4.58 -15.49
N GLY A 84 -25.40 4.93 -14.65
CA GLY A 84 -25.28 4.57 -13.24
C GLY A 84 -23.99 3.85 -12.90
N GLN A 85 -23.24 4.41 -11.94
CA GLN A 85 -21.97 3.85 -11.42
C GLN A 85 -22.03 3.65 -9.91
N ARG A 86 -21.16 2.76 -9.42
CA ARG A 86 -20.90 2.58 -7.98
C ARG A 86 -19.75 3.51 -7.58
N VAL A 87 -20.08 4.54 -6.82
CA VAL A 87 -19.13 5.54 -6.35
C VAL A 87 -18.77 5.27 -4.90
N ALA A 88 -17.49 5.15 -4.58
CA ALA A 88 -17.00 5.15 -3.22
C ALA A 88 -16.43 6.53 -2.87
N ARG A 89 -16.96 7.16 -1.83
CA ARG A 89 -16.39 8.36 -1.22
C ARG A 89 -15.59 7.97 0.02
N LEU A 90 -14.27 7.96 -0.08
CA LEU A 90 -13.36 7.57 0.99
C LEU A 90 -12.94 8.80 1.81
N LYS A 91 -13.25 8.82 3.11
CA LYS A 91 -13.10 9.96 4.02
C LYS A 91 -12.22 9.62 5.21
N GLY A 92 -11.25 10.45 5.57
CA GLY A 92 -10.42 10.24 6.76
C GLY A 92 -11.26 10.15 8.04
N GLY A 93 -10.93 9.20 8.93
CA GLY A 93 -11.65 8.94 10.15
C GLY A 93 -13.01 8.28 9.93
N ASP A 94 -14.04 8.80 10.58
CA ASP A 94 -15.44 8.40 10.43
C ASP A 94 -16.22 9.39 9.56
N VAL A 95 -17.19 8.89 8.81
CA VAL A 95 -17.99 9.68 7.87
C VAL A 95 -18.75 10.82 8.53
N PHE A 96 -19.31 10.58 9.72
CA PHE A 96 -20.20 11.50 10.43
C PHE A 96 -19.56 12.26 11.59
N VAL A 97 -18.36 11.85 12.05
CA VAL A 97 -17.65 12.56 13.12
C VAL A 97 -16.83 13.71 12.51
N PHE A 98 -17.44 14.90 12.43
CA PHE A 98 -16.87 16.13 11.85
C PHE A 98 -16.39 15.98 10.39
N GLY A 99 -16.84 14.93 9.69
CA GLY A 99 -16.49 14.60 8.32
C GLY A 99 -17.37 15.20 7.24
N ARG A 100 -18.44 15.95 7.57
CA ARG A 100 -19.44 16.51 6.64
C ARG A 100 -20.15 15.47 5.76
N GLY A 101 -20.08 14.17 6.11
CA GLY A 101 -20.71 13.11 5.33
C GLY A 101 -22.24 13.20 5.29
N SER A 102 -22.85 13.87 6.27
CA SER A 102 -24.30 14.14 6.24
C SER A 102 -24.71 15.03 5.06
N GLU A 103 -23.90 16.02 4.69
CA GLU A 103 -24.14 16.88 3.53
C GLU A 103 -23.98 16.11 2.23
N GLU A 104 -23.00 15.21 2.13
CA GLU A 104 -22.81 14.31 0.97
C GLU A 104 -23.98 13.32 0.84
N ALA A 105 -24.47 12.78 1.97
CA ALA A 105 -25.65 11.90 2.00
C ALA A 105 -26.93 12.64 1.59
N GLN A 106 -27.12 13.88 2.05
CA GLN A 106 -28.26 14.73 1.65
C GLN A 106 -28.28 14.98 0.14
N ALA A 107 -27.11 15.27 -0.46
CA ALA A 107 -27.01 15.44 -1.91
C ALA A 107 -27.41 14.16 -2.68
N CYS A 108 -27.09 12.98 -2.17
CA CYS A 108 -27.55 11.70 -2.74
C CYS A 108 -29.09 11.57 -2.65
N VAL A 109 -29.69 11.94 -1.49
CA VAL A 109 -31.16 11.92 -1.32
C VAL A 109 -31.82 12.85 -2.30
N GLU A 110 -31.35 14.09 -2.42
CA GLU A 110 -31.90 15.10 -3.34
C GLU A 110 -31.80 14.65 -4.80
N ALA A 111 -30.74 13.95 -5.16
CA ALA A 111 -30.58 13.42 -6.51
C ALA A 111 -31.27 12.05 -6.75
N GLY A 112 -31.95 11.49 -5.75
CA GLY A 112 -32.63 10.21 -5.86
C GLY A 112 -31.68 9.01 -6.01
N ILE A 113 -30.43 9.15 -5.54
CA ILE A 113 -29.38 8.12 -5.63
C ILE A 113 -29.41 7.27 -4.35
N ALA A 114 -29.41 5.95 -4.52
CA ALA A 114 -29.28 5.02 -3.39
C ALA A 114 -27.86 5.10 -2.82
N PHE A 115 -27.74 5.08 -1.48
CA PHE A 115 -26.46 5.16 -0.82
C PHE A 115 -26.40 4.30 0.46
N GLU A 116 -25.20 4.09 0.95
CA GLU A 116 -24.92 3.52 2.27
C GLU A 116 -23.89 4.37 3.02
N ILE A 117 -23.95 4.31 4.34
CA ILE A 117 -22.91 4.85 5.22
C ILE A 117 -22.13 3.66 5.80
N VAL A 118 -20.83 3.67 5.57
CA VAL A 118 -19.91 2.69 6.16
C VAL A 118 -19.08 3.42 7.23
N PRO A 119 -19.40 3.25 8.53
CA PRO A 119 -18.64 3.88 9.60
C PRO A 119 -17.15 3.53 9.54
N GLY A 120 -16.33 4.48 9.93
CA GLY A 120 -14.90 4.31 10.11
C GLY A 120 -14.48 4.52 11.55
N ILE A 121 -13.24 4.16 11.89
CA ILE A 121 -12.69 4.45 13.21
C ILE A 121 -12.28 5.93 13.26
N SER A 122 -12.94 6.69 14.13
CA SER A 122 -12.64 8.12 14.31
C SER A 122 -11.26 8.33 14.91
N SER A 123 -10.54 9.36 14.44
CA SER A 123 -9.27 9.82 15.03
C SER A 123 -9.42 10.24 16.50
N ALA A 124 -10.63 10.64 16.92
CA ALA A 124 -10.94 10.97 18.30
C ALA A 124 -10.73 9.78 19.27
N ILE A 125 -10.85 8.58 18.79
CA ILE A 125 -10.66 7.34 19.57
C ILE A 125 -9.30 6.71 19.27
N ALA A 126 -8.95 6.57 17.99
CA ALA A 126 -7.77 5.81 17.62
C ALA A 126 -6.45 6.56 17.85
N ALA A 127 -6.37 7.87 17.60
CA ALA A 127 -5.14 8.61 17.85
C ALA A 127 -4.74 8.58 19.33
N PRO A 128 -5.64 8.83 20.31
CA PRO A 128 -5.34 8.59 21.71
C PRO A 128 -4.92 7.16 22.02
N ALA A 129 -5.64 6.15 21.50
CA ALA A 129 -5.32 4.74 21.75
C ALA A 129 -3.90 4.39 21.29
N TYR A 130 -3.49 4.85 20.10
CA TYR A 130 -2.13 4.64 19.58
C TYR A 130 -1.08 5.45 20.32
N ALA A 131 -1.48 6.54 20.99
CA ALA A 131 -0.61 7.26 21.91
C ALA A 131 -0.57 6.66 23.32
N GLY A 132 -1.27 5.55 23.60
CA GLY A 132 -1.38 4.94 24.91
C GLY A 132 -2.27 5.72 25.88
N ILE A 133 -3.26 6.47 25.37
CA ILE A 133 -4.20 7.27 26.16
C ILE A 133 -5.61 6.72 25.94
N PRO A 134 -6.18 5.98 26.88
CA PRO A 134 -7.59 5.60 26.81
C PRO A 134 -8.47 6.83 27.02
N VAL A 135 -9.54 7.00 26.21
CA VAL A 135 -10.47 8.15 26.41
C VAL A 135 -11.40 7.95 27.60
N THR A 136 -11.52 6.73 28.13
CA THR A 136 -12.23 6.37 29.37
C THR A 136 -11.37 5.42 30.20
N HIS A 137 -11.44 5.52 31.54
CA HIS A 137 -10.74 4.64 32.45
C HIS A 137 -11.56 4.45 33.74
N ARG A 138 -11.61 3.21 34.25
CA ARG A 138 -12.36 2.93 35.47
C ARG A 138 -11.68 3.66 36.66
N GLY A 139 -12.38 4.60 37.26
CA GLY A 139 -11.88 5.42 38.35
C GLY A 139 -11.53 6.85 37.96
N ASP A 140 -10.92 7.05 36.79
CA ASP A 140 -10.40 8.37 36.37
C ASP A 140 -11.30 9.08 35.36
N ALA A 141 -12.00 8.35 34.51
CA ALA A 141 -12.84 8.95 33.46
C ALA A 141 -14.03 8.06 33.08
N ARG A 142 -15.22 8.51 33.47
CA ARG A 142 -16.51 7.86 33.18
C ARG A 142 -17.24 8.48 31.99
N SER A 143 -16.77 9.67 31.57
CA SER A 143 -17.33 10.43 30.48
C SER A 143 -16.25 11.00 29.59
N PHE A 144 -16.53 11.10 28.28
CA PHE A 144 -15.70 11.86 27.36
C PHE A 144 -16.57 12.62 26.36
N ALA A 145 -16.06 13.75 25.87
CA ALA A 145 -16.69 14.54 24.83
C ALA A 145 -15.69 14.81 23.71
N VAL A 146 -16.19 14.73 22.46
CA VAL A 146 -15.42 15.06 21.25
C VAL A 146 -15.90 16.40 20.73
N LEU A 147 -14.96 17.32 20.51
CA LEU A 147 -15.22 18.71 20.17
C LEU A 147 -14.43 19.11 18.93
N THR A 148 -14.95 20.08 18.16
CA THR A 148 -14.15 20.77 17.14
C THR A 148 -13.54 22.05 17.73
N GLY A 149 -12.23 22.23 17.54
CA GLY A 149 -11.54 23.49 17.87
C GLY A 149 -11.64 24.56 16.78
N ASN A 150 -12.36 24.27 15.68
CA ASN A 150 -12.61 25.21 14.60
C ASN A 150 -14.09 25.63 14.62
N THR A 151 -14.41 26.65 15.41
CA THR A 151 -15.74 27.25 15.48
C THR A 151 -15.76 28.55 14.67
N LYS A 152 -16.58 28.59 13.62
CA LYS A 152 -16.72 29.80 12.78
C LYS A 152 -17.47 30.94 13.49
N GLU A 153 -18.30 30.64 14.49
CA GLU A 153 -19.13 31.61 15.21
C GLU A 153 -19.24 31.22 16.69
N GLY A 154 -18.64 32.02 17.56
CA GLY A 154 -18.72 31.88 19.01
C GLY A 154 -18.07 30.63 19.57
N GLY A 155 -17.34 30.74 20.68
CA GLY A 155 -16.65 29.62 21.31
C GLY A 155 -17.58 28.44 21.60
N ALA A 156 -17.06 27.23 21.60
CA ALA A 156 -17.79 26.11 22.19
C ALA A 156 -18.13 26.52 23.64
N HIS A 157 -19.38 26.30 24.08
CA HIS A 157 -19.82 26.62 25.43
C HIS A 157 -19.10 25.72 26.46
N TYR A 158 -17.81 25.97 26.66
CA TYR A 158 -16.93 25.16 27.52
C TYR A 158 -17.40 25.04 28.96
N GLU A 159 -18.17 26.04 29.45
CA GLU A 159 -18.82 26.01 30.78
C GLU A 159 -19.68 24.74 30.98
N ARG A 160 -20.35 24.26 29.90
CA ARG A 160 -21.17 23.05 29.95
C ARG A 160 -20.34 21.77 29.99
N LEU A 161 -19.05 21.85 29.75
CA LEU A 161 -18.12 20.72 29.65
C LEU A 161 -17.23 20.56 30.89
N SER A 162 -17.37 21.44 31.90
CA SER A 162 -16.57 21.40 33.13
C SER A 162 -16.70 20.08 33.88
N GLY A 163 -17.86 19.40 33.78
CA GLY A 163 -18.13 18.11 34.41
C GLY A 163 -17.76 16.87 33.56
N VAL A 164 -17.27 17.04 32.34
CA VAL A 164 -16.86 15.91 31.48
C VAL A 164 -15.41 15.54 31.80
N ASP A 165 -15.13 14.27 32.13
CA ASP A 165 -13.81 13.83 32.61
C ASP A 165 -12.73 14.00 31.53
N THR A 166 -13.00 13.58 30.30
CA THR A 166 -12.06 13.66 29.17
C THR A 166 -12.61 14.48 28.04
N LEU A 167 -11.84 15.47 27.55
CA LEU A 167 -12.16 16.22 26.33
C LEU A 167 -11.20 15.81 25.22
N VAL A 168 -11.75 15.55 24.02
CA VAL A 168 -10.98 15.23 22.82
C VAL A 168 -11.24 16.31 21.78
N LEU A 169 -10.21 17.10 21.47
CA LEU A 169 -10.29 18.24 20.57
C LEU A 169 -9.78 17.86 19.20
N LEU A 170 -10.66 17.91 18.20
CA LEU A 170 -10.31 17.76 16.79
C LEU A 170 -10.16 19.15 16.16
N MET A 171 -9.27 19.29 15.14
CA MET A 171 -9.07 20.55 14.40
C MET A 171 -8.70 21.77 15.26
N GLY A 172 -8.21 21.56 16.49
CA GLY A 172 -7.97 22.62 17.47
C GLY A 172 -6.51 23.06 17.59
N VAL A 173 -5.54 22.43 16.94
CA VAL A 173 -4.11 22.65 17.19
C VAL A 173 -3.66 24.10 16.96
N ARG A 174 -4.20 24.79 15.95
CA ARG A 174 -3.88 26.20 15.65
C ARG A 174 -4.37 27.17 16.71
N ASN A 175 -5.51 26.84 17.34
CA ASN A 175 -6.18 27.69 18.32
C ASN A 175 -6.00 27.13 19.74
N LEU A 176 -5.09 26.18 19.94
CA LEU A 176 -4.98 25.42 21.20
C LEU A 176 -4.76 26.31 22.43
N GLY A 177 -3.97 27.37 22.29
CA GLY A 177 -3.75 28.31 23.38
C GLY A 177 -5.01 29.06 23.82
N GLN A 178 -5.83 29.49 22.85
CA GLN A 178 -7.12 30.11 23.11
C GLN A 178 -8.10 29.12 23.74
N ILE A 179 -8.22 27.91 23.18
CA ILE A 179 -9.10 26.87 23.71
C ILE A 179 -8.72 26.50 25.15
N ALA A 180 -7.43 26.38 25.42
CA ALA A 180 -6.94 26.11 26.79
C ALA A 180 -7.31 27.22 27.77
N ALA A 181 -7.15 28.49 27.38
CA ALA A 181 -7.52 29.65 28.21
C ALA A 181 -9.03 29.66 28.50
N GLU A 182 -9.87 29.46 27.49
CA GLU A 182 -11.33 29.40 27.63
C GLU A 182 -11.79 28.22 28.50
N LEU A 183 -11.14 27.08 28.44
CA LEU A 183 -11.42 25.93 29.32
C LEU A 183 -11.03 26.21 30.77
N ILE A 184 -9.93 26.89 30.97
CA ILE A 184 -9.49 27.31 32.34
C ILE A 184 -10.46 28.34 32.90
N GLU A 185 -10.87 29.33 32.11
CA GLU A 185 -11.86 30.31 32.52
C GLU A 185 -13.23 29.68 32.85
N ALA A 186 -13.60 28.63 32.10
CA ALA A 186 -14.77 27.80 32.35
C ALA A 186 -14.66 26.90 33.59
N GLY A 187 -13.54 26.97 34.33
CA GLY A 187 -13.34 26.29 35.60
C GLY A 187 -12.56 24.97 35.56
N ARG A 188 -11.98 24.60 34.41
CA ARG A 188 -11.11 23.41 34.36
C ARG A 188 -9.72 23.77 34.92
N PRO A 189 -9.16 22.98 35.87
CA PRO A 189 -7.85 23.27 36.45
C PRO A 189 -6.73 23.35 35.38
N ALA A 190 -5.87 24.35 35.50
CA ALA A 190 -4.76 24.56 34.56
C ALA A 190 -3.72 23.41 34.57
N ASP A 191 -3.64 22.68 35.69
CA ASP A 191 -2.79 21.51 35.87
C ASP A 191 -3.42 20.19 35.34
N THR A 192 -4.65 20.24 34.80
CA THR A 192 -5.28 19.09 34.18
C THR A 192 -4.35 18.52 33.08
N PRO A 193 -4.00 17.23 33.13
CA PRO A 193 -3.12 16.60 32.14
C PRO A 193 -3.67 16.73 30.72
N ALA A 194 -2.76 16.96 29.77
CA ALA A 194 -3.11 17.07 28.37
C ALA A 194 -2.03 16.46 27.46
N ALA A 195 -2.45 15.98 26.29
CA ALA A 195 -1.56 15.46 25.25
C ALA A 195 -2.08 15.85 23.88
N THR A 196 -1.18 16.21 22.98
CA THR A 196 -1.50 16.45 21.56
C THR A 196 -0.78 15.43 20.70
N ILE A 197 -1.54 14.74 19.85
CA ILE A 197 -1.09 13.66 18.98
C ILE A 197 -1.22 14.13 17.53
N GLN A 198 -0.10 14.32 16.85
CA GLN A 198 -0.02 14.63 15.44
C GLN A 198 0.12 13.34 14.63
N TRP A 199 -0.53 13.24 13.46
CA TRP A 199 -0.50 12.07 12.58
C TRP A 199 -0.76 10.75 13.32
N GLY A 200 -1.67 10.77 14.30
CA GLY A 200 -1.99 9.58 15.10
C GLY A 200 -2.30 8.36 14.23
N THR A 201 -1.85 7.18 14.69
CA THR A 201 -1.94 5.87 14.03
C THR A 201 -1.05 5.68 12.81
N THR A 202 -0.28 6.68 12.42
CA THR A 202 0.66 6.55 11.30
C THR A 202 2.11 6.40 11.79
N PRO A 203 3.02 5.94 10.94
CA PRO A 203 4.45 5.90 11.26
C PRO A 203 5.04 7.27 11.65
N GLN A 204 4.42 8.37 11.20
CA GLN A 204 4.84 9.75 11.51
C GLN A 204 4.24 10.28 12.81
N GLN A 205 3.58 9.43 13.62
CA GLN A 205 2.96 9.85 14.88
C GLN A 205 3.98 10.53 15.80
N ARG A 206 3.64 11.73 16.25
CA ARG A 206 4.39 12.49 17.25
C ARG A 206 3.44 12.94 18.34
N VAL A 207 3.95 12.99 19.59
CA VAL A 207 3.12 13.33 20.75
C VAL A 207 3.83 14.36 21.61
N ALA A 208 3.12 15.43 21.98
CA ALA A 208 3.51 16.36 23.03
C ALA A 208 2.61 16.17 24.24
N THR A 209 3.18 16.18 25.43
CA THR A 209 2.46 16.05 26.70
C THR A 209 2.73 17.26 27.59
N GLY A 210 1.76 17.59 28.43
CA GLY A 210 1.84 18.68 29.38
C GLY A 210 0.59 18.77 30.24
N THR A 211 0.25 19.95 30.66
CA THR A 211 -1.01 20.27 31.33
C THR A 211 -1.84 21.21 30.45
N LEU A 212 -3.10 21.39 30.75
CA LEU A 212 -3.97 22.34 30.04
C LEU A 212 -3.33 23.72 29.90
N GLY A 213 -2.66 24.19 30.98
CA GLY A 213 -1.97 25.50 31.00
C GLY A 213 -0.67 25.55 30.19
N THR A 214 -0.07 24.40 29.84
CA THR A 214 1.25 24.37 29.19
C THR A 214 1.21 23.70 27.80
N ILE A 215 0.16 22.96 27.46
CA ILE A 215 0.14 22.11 26.27
C ILE A 215 0.35 22.88 24.96
N ALA A 216 -0.16 24.12 24.87
CA ALA A 216 0.02 24.95 23.69
C ALA A 216 1.50 25.30 23.44
N ASP A 217 2.26 25.56 24.54
CA ASP A 217 3.69 25.82 24.46
C ASP A 217 4.50 24.57 24.12
N GLU A 218 4.11 23.42 24.71
CA GLU A 218 4.73 22.15 24.40
C GLU A 218 4.54 21.77 22.93
N VAL A 219 3.34 21.97 22.36
CA VAL A 219 3.02 21.77 20.95
C VAL A 219 3.88 22.65 20.06
N ARG A 220 4.02 23.95 20.39
CA ARG A 220 4.88 24.87 19.63
C ARG A 220 6.35 24.48 19.72
N ARG A 221 6.85 24.13 20.90
CA ARG A 221 8.23 23.69 21.11
C ARG A 221 8.56 22.43 20.34
N ALA A 222 7.62 21.50 20.31
CA ALA A 222 7.75 20.24 19.55
C ALA A 222 7.50 20.43 18.04
N GLY A 223 7.05 21.59 17.56
CA GLY A 223 6.74 21.83 16.15
C GLY A 223 5.62 20.92 15.64
N LEU A 224 4.59 20.69 16.47
CA LEU A 224 3.43 19.89 16.06
C LEU A 224 2.40 20.76 15.35
N GLU A 225 1.88 20.25 14.24
CA GLU A 225 0.92 20.91 13.37
C GLU A 225 -0.29 20.02 13.06
N ALA A 226 -1.25 20.53 12.28
CA ALA A 226 -2.36 19.74 11.78
C ALA A 226 -1.87 18.70 10.73
N PRO A 227 -2.49 17.51 10.67
CA PRO A 227 -3.62 17.05 11.48
C PRO A 227 -3.19 16.57 12.87
N ALA A 228 -3.92 17.01 13.90
CA ALA A 228 -3.64 16.61 15.26
C ALA A 228 -4.91 16.51 16.11
N VAL A 229 -4.85 15.66 17.13
CA VAL A 229 -5.89 15.46 18.14
C VAL A 229 -5.31 15.85 19.51
N THR A 230 -6.03 16.64 20.31
CA THR A 230 -5.62 16.95 21.68
C THR A 230 -6.58 16.31 22.67
N VAL A 231 -6.04 15.61 23.65
CA VAL A 231 -6.78 15.01 24.77
C VAL A 231 -6.49 15.82 26.04
N VAL A 232 -7.54 16.17 26.78
CA VAL A 232 -7.46 16.89 28.09
C VAL A 232 -8.22 16.06 29.10
N GLY A 233 -7.55 15.64 30.18
CA GLY A 233 -8.12 14.83 31.25
C GLY A 233 -7.08 13.95 31.94
N GLU A 234 -7.41 13.41 33.11
CA GLU A 234 -6.50 12.59 33.93
C GLU A 234 -5.95 11.37 33.16
N VAL A 235 -6.73 10.82 32.20
CA VAL A 235 -6.32 9.70 31.35
C VAL A 235 -5.04 9.97 30.54
N ALA A 236 -4.69 11.25 30.31
CA ALA A 236 -3.47 11.59 29.59
C ALA A 236 -2.19 11.18 30.34
N ARG A 237 -2.25 11.01 31.67
CA ARG A 237 -1.14 10.52 32.49
C ARG A 237 -0.78 9.07 32.20
N LEU A 238 -1.79 8.25 31.80
CA LEU A 238 -1.60 6.82 31.56
C LEU A 238 -0.66 6.54 30.39
N ARG A 239 -0.45 7.55 29.52
CA ARG A 239 0.51 7.42 28.42
C ARG A 239 1.90 7.01 28.89
N SER A 240 2.37 7.51 30.03
CA SER A 240 3.72 7.15 30.52
C SER A 240 3.94 5.64 30.67
N GLU A 241 2.85 4.90 30.93
CA GLU A 241 2.84 3.45 31.13
C GLU A 241 2.39 2.69 29.89
N LEU A 242 1.45 3.27 29.11
CA LEU A 242 0.74 2.59 28.03
C LEU A 242 1.19 2.94 26.61
N LYS A 243 2.28 3.67 26.41
CA LYS A 243 2.80 4.13 25.11
C LYS A 243 3.36 2.99 24.22
N TRP A 244 2.53 2.05 23.91
CA TRP A 244 2.89 0.82 23.20
C TRP A 244 3.41 1.05 21.77
N PHE A 245 2.89 2.07 21.06
CA PHE A 245 3.22 2.33 19.66
C PHE A 245 4.62 2.96 19.46
N GLU A 246 5.30 3.38 20.53
CA GLU A 246 6.63 4.02 20.47
C GLU A 246 7.80 3.06 20.73
N SER A 247 7.55 1.79 21.03
CA SER A 247 8.56 0.76 21.20
C SER A 247 8.52 -0.27 20.06
N PRO A 248 8.87 0.13 18.81
CA PRO A 248 8.64 -0.66 17.62
C PRO A 248 9.34 -2.02 17.63
N ALA A 249 10.52 -2.09 18.24
CA ALA A 249 11.31 -3.33 18.28
C ALA A 249 10.68 -4.38 19.22
N GLU A 250 10.10 -3.94 20.36
CA GLU A 250 9.45 -4.83 21.33
C GLU A 250 8.10 -5.34 20.81
N LEU A 251 7.46 -4.58 19.93
CA LEU A 251 6.18 -4.94 19.32
C LEU A 251 6.30 -5.78 18.04
N GLY A 252 7.50 -6.10 17.61
CA GLY A 252 7.69 -6.79 16.33
C GLY A 252 7.52 -5.90 15.10
N HIS A 253 7.51 -4.57 15.27
CA HIS A 253 7.37 -3.57 14.20
C HIS A 253 8.67 -2.75 13.99
N PRO A 254 9.79 -3.39 13.61
CA PRO A 254 11.10 -2.71 13.54
C PRO A 254 11.17 -1.63 12.45
N LEU A 255 10.19 -1.58 11.54
CA LEU A 255 10.10 -0.61 10.46
C LEU A 255 9.11 0.52 10.74
N LEU A 256 8.60 0.62 11.97
CA LEU A 256 7.66 1.68 12.34
C LEU A 256 8.32 3.06 12.17
N GLY A 257 7.59 3.98 11.53
CA GLY A 257 8.09 5.32 11.21
C GLY A 257 9.10 5.33 10.07
N LYS A 258 9.19 4.25 9.28
CA LYS A 258 10.09 4.12 8.15
C LYS A 258 9.33 3.92 6.85
N GLN A 259 9.77 4.63 5.81
CA GLN A 259 9.25 4.44 4.47
C GLN A 259 10.15 3.46 3.71
N VAL A 260 9.56 2.37 3.24
CA VAL A 260 10.27 1.35 2.44
C VAL A 260 9.75 1.33 1.02
N ALA A 261 10.61 1.59 0.05
CA ALA A 261 10.24 1.52 -1.35
C ALA A 261 10.37 0.09 -1.89
N VAL A 262 9.31 -0.39 -2.55
CA VAL A 262 9.25 -1.68 -3.24
C VAL A 262 9.30 -1.43 -4.74
N THR A 263 10.34 -1.93 -5.40
CA THR A 263 10.63 -1.64 -6.82
C THR A 263 10.20 -2.73 -7.78
N ARG A 264 9.52 -3.78 -7.29
CA ARG A 264 8.95 -4.86 -8.11
C ARG A 264 7.73 -4.36 -8.89
N THR A 265 7.37 -5.11 -9.94
CA THR A 265 6.11 -4.87 -10.66
C THR A 265 4.91 -5.01 -9.72
N ARG A 266 3.82 -4.31 -10.00
CA ARG A 266 2.62 -4.28 -9.15
C ARG A 266 2.10 -5.67 -8.80
N ASP A 267 2.08 -6.59 -9.76
CA ASP A 267 1.62 -7.98 -9.56
C ASP A 267 2.56 -8.81 -8.67
N GLY A 268 3.83 -8.43 -8.57
CA GLY A 268 4.83 -9.11 -7.73
C GLY A 268 5.12 -8.42 -6.40
N SER A 269 4.52 -7.26 -6.13
CA SER A 269 4.82 -6.45 -4.94
C SER A 269 3.93 -6.76 -3.73
N SER A 270 2.70 -7.23 -3.93
CA SER A 270 1.67 -7.31 -2.88
C SER A 270 2.12 -8.11 -1.64
N ALA A 271 2.67 -9.30 -1.80
CA ALA A 271 3.10 -10.12 -0.66
C ALA A 271 4.27 -9.50 0.11
N LEU A 272 5.26 -8.90 -0.57
CA LEU A 272 6.36 -8.20 0.08
C LEU A 272 5.86 -6.95 0.80
N SER A 273 5.00 -6.19 0.15
CA SER A 273 4.38 -4.99 0.71
C SER A 273 3.58 -5.30 1.97
N ASP A 274 2.82 -6.38 1.98
CA ASP A 274 2.04 -6.80 3.14
C ASP A 274 2.94 -7.25 4.31
N LEU A 275 4.04 -7.94 4.03
CA LEU A 275 5.04 -8.32 5.05
C LEU A 275 5.74 -7.08 5.63
N LEU A 276 6.10 -6.10 4.80
CA LEU A 276 6.71 -4.84 5.24
C LEU A 276 5.73 -4.04 6.12
N ARG A 277 4.45 -3.94 5.71
CA ARG A 277 3.39 -3.29 6.50
C ARG A 277 3.16 -4.00 7.84
N ALA A 278 3.14 -5.33 7.84
CA ALA A 278 3.04 -6.12 9.08
C ALA A 278 4.19 -5.86 10.05
N ARG A 279 5.33 -5.33 9.56
CA ARG A 279 6.48 -4.88 10.38
C ARG A 279 6.47 -3.36 10.65
N GLY A 280 5.36 -2.66 10.31
CA GLY A 280 5.13 -1.25 10.61
C GLY A 280 5.64 -0.27 9.57
N ALA A 281 6.12 -0.72 8.40
CA ALA A 281 6.58 0.18 7.34
C ALA A 281 5.44 0.94 6.66
N GLU A 282 5.69 2.19 6.30
CA GLU A 282 4.99 2.84 5.21
C GLU A 282 5.58 2.33 3.90
N VAL A 283 4.78 1.66 3.08
CA VAL A 283 5.26 1.05 1.84
C VAL A 283 4.97 1.96 0.66
N LEU A 284 6.02 2.30 -0.09
CA LEU A 284 5.95 3.02 -1.35
C LEU A 284 6.21 2.05 -2.51
N GLU A 285 5.19 1.74 -3.28
CA GLU A 285 5.34 0.89 -4.47
C GLU A 285 5.72 1.77 -5.67
N VAL A 286 6.97 1.65 -6.12
CA VAL A 286 7.52 2.34 -7.29
C VAL A 286 8.15 1.31 -8.21
N PRO A 287 7.38 0.71 -9.13
CA PRO A 287 7.92 -0.23 -10.10
C PRO A 287 9.01 0.44 -10.95
N LEU A 288 10.21 -0.11 -10.94
CA LEU A 288 11.33 0.36 -11.78
C LEU A 288 11.44 -0.41 -13.09
N ILE A 289 10.69 -1.49 -13.22
CA ILE A 289 10.60 -2.30 -14.44
C ILE A 289 9.14 -2.54 -14.77
N ARG A 290 8.86 -2.66 -16.05
CA ARG A 290 7.57 -3.11 -16.57
C ARG A 290 7.80 -4.20 -17.60
N PHE A 291 6.78 -5.03 -17.79
CA PHE A 291 6.79 -6.04 -18.82
C PHE A 291 6.00 -5.53 -20.03
N GLU A 292 6.59 -5.67 -21.19
CA GLU A 292 5.93 -5.42 -22.46
C GLU A 292 5.81 -6.73 -23.25
N SER A 293 4.78 -6.85 -24.07
CA SER A 293 4.63 -8.00 -24.97
C SER A 293 5.85 -8.15 -25.90
N SER A 294 6.06 -9.35 -26.40
CA SER A 294 7.12 -9.68 -27.36
C SER A 294 7.21 -8.66 -28.50
N GLY A 295 8.42 -8.43 -28.98
CA GLY A 295 8.67 -7.61 -30.16
C GLY A 295 8.16 -8.24 -31.48
N GLU A 296 7.86 -9.56 -31.50
CA GLU A 296 7.34 -10.30 -32.66
C GLU A 296 6.00 -11.01 -32.33
N PRO A 297 4.93 -10.24 -32.01
CA PRO A 297 3.69 -10.83 -31.53
C PRO A 297 3.04 -11.79 -32.56
N GLN A 298 3.20 -11.57 -33.85
CA GLN A 298 2.59 -12.37 -34.87
C GLN A 298 3.21 -13.79 -34.95
N ALA A 299 4.55 -13.90 -34.83
CA ALA A 299 5.25 -15.19 -34.83
C ALA A 299 4.88 -15.99 -33.58
N LEU A 300 4.87 -15.34 -32.39
CA LEU A 300 4.45 -15.94 -31.14
C LEU A 300 2.98 -16.42 -31.22
N GLN A 301 2.08 -15.56 -31.69
CA GLN A 301 0.66 -15.91 -31.83
C GLN A 301 0.42 -17.09 -32.78
N ALA A 302 1.13 -17.14 -33.91
CA ALA A 302 1.05 -18.28 -34.82
C ALA A 302 1.52 -19.58 -34.14
N ARG A 303 2.61 -19.50 -33.35
CA ARG A 303 3.17 -20.66 -32.65
C ARG A 303 2.25 -21.13 -31.50
N LEU A 304 1.59 -20.23 -30.78
CA LEU A 304 0.62 -20.58 -29.73
C LEU A 304 -0.69 -21.16 -30.28
N ARG A 305 -1.07 -20.82 -31.53
CA ARG A 305 -2.23 -21.41 -32.20
C ARG A 305 -1.94 -22.80 -32.73
N ASP A 306 -0.69 -23.09 -33.03
CA ASP A 306 -0.26 -24.41 -33.56
C ASP A 306 0.98 -24.89 -32.80
N LEU A 307 0.74 -25.74 -31.80
CA LEU A 307 1.78 -26.44 -31.04
C LEU A 307 2.11 -27.82 -31.62
N SER A 308 1.70 -28.12 -32.86
CA SER A 308 2.06 -29.36 -33.50
C SER A 308 3.58 -29.53 -33.58
N GLY A 309 4.06 -30.71 -33.26
CA GLY A 309 5.49 -31.02 -33.21
C GLY A 309 6.21 -30.52 -31.97
N VAL A 310 5.52 -29.90 -31.01
CA VAL A 310 6.09 -29.59 -29.66
C VAL A 310 5.78 -30.70 -28.69
N ASP A 311 6.80 -31.30 -28.09
CA ASP A 311 6.68 -32.35 -27.07
C ASP A 311 6.58 -31.77 -25.69
N TRP A 312 7.36 -30.71 -25.42
CA TRP A 312 7.44 -30.05 -24.14
C TRP A 312 7.36 -28.51 -24.26
N LEU A 313 6.63 -27.90 -23.36
CA LEU A 313 6.57 -26.46 -23.19
C LEU A 313 7.28 -26.10 -21.90
N ALA A 314 8.44 -25.46 -21.98
CA ALA A 314 9.26 -25.09 -20.82
C ALA A 314 9.00 -23.63 -20.42
N LEU A 315 8.73 -23.41 -19.12
CA LEU A 315 8.47 -22.09 -18.53
C LEU A 315 9.51 -21.81 -17.46
N SER A 316 10.27 -20.70 -17.63
CA SER A 316 11.40 -20.37 -16.76
C SER A 316 11.09 -19.34 -15.68
N SER A 317 9.83 -18.85 -15.58
CA SER A 317 9.45 -17.88 -14.54
C SER A 317 7.92 -17.82 -14.36
N ASN A 318 7.49 -17.26 -13.23
CA ASN A 318 6.06 -16.96 -13.00
C ASN A 318 5.54 -15.95 -14.04
N GLN A 319 6.39 -14.97 -14.42
CA GLN A 319 6.03 -13.97 -15.43
C GLN A 319 5.82 -14.62 -16.80
N ALA A 320 6.57 -15.67 -17.15
CA ALA A 320 6.34 -16.41 -18.38
C ALA A 320 4.97 -17.11 -18.37
N VAL A 321 4.54 -17.64 -17.22
CA VAL A 321 3.18 -18.21 -17.07
C VAL A 321 2.13 -17.13 -17.27
N THR A 322 2.23 -16.00 -16.57
CA THR A 322 1.29 -14.88 -16.69
C THR A 322 1.21 -14.37 -18.13
N ALA A 323 2.36 -14.14 -18.79
CA ALA A 323 2.41 -13.68 -20.16
C ALA A 323 1.81 -14.70 -21.15
N LEU A 324 2.06 -16.00 -20.95
CA LEU A 324 1.43 -17.05 -21.77
C LEU A 324 -0.09 -16.96 -21.71
N PHE A 325 -0.67 -16.87 -20.53
CA PHE A 325 -2.13 -16.80 -20.37
C PHE A 325 -2.71 -15.49 -20.90
N THR A 326 -2.00 -14.37 -20.77
CA THR A 326 -2.39 -13.11 -21.42
C THR A 326 -2.44 -13.26 -22.94
N HIS A 327 -1.43 -13.86 -23.54
CA HIS A 327 -1.43 -14.10 -25.00
C HIS A 327 -2.50 -15.10 -25.45
N LEU A 328 -2.80 -16.13 -24.66
CA LEU A 328 -3.90 -17.05 -24.96
C LEU A 328 -5.25 -16.33 -24.93
N ASP A 329 -5.49 -15.50 -23.91
CA ASP A 329 -6.72 -14.70 -23.78
C ASP A 329 -6.89 -13.72 -24.95
N ASP A 330 -5.83 -12.99 -25.32
CA ASP A 330 -5.79 -12.10 -26.49
C ASP A 330 -6.14 -12.83 -27.81
N LEU A 331 -5.84 -14.14 -27.89
CA LEU A 331 -6.14 -14.98 -29.03
C LEU A 331 -7.55 -15.61 -28.95
N GLY A 332 -8.30 -15.39 -27.87
CA GLY A 332 -9.57 -16.06 -27.59
C GLY A 332 -9.39 -17.54 -27.27
N LEU A 333 -8.21 -17.95 -26.80
CA LEU A 333 -7.84 -19.30 -26.41
C LEU A 333 -7.79 -19.42 -24.87
N ASP A 334 -7.80 -20.64 -24.38
CA ASP A 334 -7.63 -20.92 -22.95
C ASP A 334 -6.65 -22.10 -22.74
N ALA A 335 -6.53 -22.58 -21.51
CA ALA A 335 -5.63 -23.67 -21.13
C ALA A 335 -5.80 -24.94 -22.00
N ARG A 336 -6.94 -25.15 -22.64
CA ARG A 336 -7.20 -26.30 -23.54
C ARG A 336 -6.35 -26.25 -24.80
N ALA A 337 -5.88 -25.07 -25.23
CA ALA A 337 -4.96 -24.92 -26.33
C ALA A 337 -3.59 -25.59 -26.09
N LEU A 338 -3.24 -25.82 -24.84
CA LEU A 338 -2.02 -26.52 -24.42
C LEU A 338 -2.22 -28.03 -24.27
N GLY A 339 -3.40 -28.54 -24.63
CA GLY A 339 -3.72 -29.97 -24.61
C GLY A 339 -2.85 -30.76 -25.60
N GLY A 340 -2.16 -31.79 -25.11
CA GLY A 340 -1.27 -32.61 -25.90
C GLY A 340 0.23 -32.28 -25.81
N VAL A 341 0.59 -31.16 -25.13
CA VAL A 341 1.98 -30.78 -24.87
C VAL A 341 2.26 -30.96 -23.36
N ARG A 342 3.40 -31.55 -23.03
CA ARG A 342 3.84 -31.70 -21.62
C ARG A 342 4.42 -30.38 -21.11
N LEU A 343 4.10 -30.03 -19.87
CA LEU A 343 4.51 -28.76 -19.26
C LEU A 343 5.68 -28.96 -18.30
N ALA A 344 6.75 -28.18 -18.49
CA ALA A 344 7.92 -28.17 -17.62
C ALA A 344 8.09 -26.79 -16.97
N ALA A 345 8.25 -26.77 -15.64
CA ALA A 345 8.47 -25.55 -14.87
C ALA A 345 9.87 -25.56 -14.25
N VAL A 346 10.57 -24.42 -14.30
CA VAL A 346 11.94 -24.28 -13.78
C VAL A 346 12.06 -24.49 -12.27
N GLY A 347 10.95 -24.39 -11.54
CA GLY A 347 10.91 -24.58 -10.10
C GLY A 347 9.51 -24.54 -9.50
N PRO A 348 9.41 -24.75 -8.16
CA PRO A 348 8.13 -24.88 -7.47
C PRO A 348 7.21 -23.64 -7.56
N SER A 349 7.78 -22.43 -7.63
CA SER A 349 7.01 -21.20 -7.77
C SER A 349 6.31 -21.10 -9.13
N THR A 350 7.03 -21.42 -10.21
CA THR A 350 6.47 -21.46 -11.57
C THR A 350 5.40 -22.55 -11.72
N ALA A 351 5.65 -23.72 -11.11
CA ALA A 351 4.65 -24.78 -11.07
C ALA A 351 3.40 -24.42 -10.26
N ARG A 352 3.51 -23.56 -9.25
CA ARG A 352 2.38 -23.01 -8.50
C ARG A 352 1.58 -22.03 -9.38
N SER A 353 2.25 -21.14 -10.09
CA SER A 353 1.60 -20.22 -11.02
C SER A 353 0.80 -20.96 -12.09
N LEU A 354 1.33 -22.04 -12.66
CA LEU A 354 0.56 -22.91 -13.58
C LEU A 354 -0.73 -23.46 -12.92
N ARG A 355 -0.65 -23.86 -11.65
CA ARG A 355 -1.84 -24.39 -10.92
C ARG A 355 -2.91 -23.34 -10.70
N GLU A 356 -2.54 -22.09 -10.50
CA GLU A 356 -3.47 -20.96 -10.38
C GLU A 356 -4.27 -20.75 -11.67
N HIS A 357 -3.72 -21.17 -12.83
CA HIS A 357 -4.39 -21.18 -14.11
C HIS A 357 -5.00 -22.56 -14.48
N GLY A 358 -5.13 -23.45 -13.50
CA GLY A 358 -5.79 -24.76 -13.68
C GLY A 358 -4.92 -25.84 -14.34
N LEU A 359 -3.62 -25.63 -14.52
CA LEU A 359 -2.68 -26.56 -15.12
C LEU A 359 -1.70 -27.15 -14.10
N ARG A 360 -1.23 -28.38 -14.37
CA ARG A 360 -0.16 -29.01 -13.60
C ARG A 360 1.08 -29.13 -14.47
N ALA A 361 2.24 -28.77 -13.94
CA ALA A 361 3.51 -29.11 -14.57
C ALA A 361 3.72 -30.64 -14.54
N ASP A 362 4.05 -31.22 -15.66
CA ASP A 362 4.41 -32.64 -15.78
C ASP A 362 5.82 -32.90 -15.24
N PHE A 363 6.67 -31.85 -15.26
CA PHE A 363 8.02 -31.94 -14.74
C PHE A 363 8.42 -30.64 -14.00
N VAL A 364 9.09 -30.82 -12.85
CA VAL A 364 9.75 -29.77 -12.07
C VAL A 364 11.05 -30.36 -11.55
N PRO A 365 12.24 -29.77 -11.80
CA PRO A 365 13.51 -30.32 -11.34
C PRO A 365 13.58 -30.27 -9.79
N SER A 366 14.31 -31.22 -9.21
CA SER A 366 14.50 -31.31 -7.76
C SER A 366 15.28 -30.11 -7.22
N THR A 367 16.22 -29.60 -7.99
CA THR A 367 16.95 -28.35 -7.74
C THR A 367 16.46 -27.31 -8.76
N PRO A 368 15.86 -26.20 -8.29
CA PRO A 368 15.39 -25.16 -9.22
C PRO A 368 16.53 -24.54 -10.03
N GLY A 369 16.28 -24.26 -11.30
CA GLY A 369 17.23 -23.60 -12.20
C GLY A 369 17.12 -24.06 -13.63
N ALA A 370 17.49 -23.20 -14.58
CA ALA A 370 17.41 -23.47 -16.01
C ALA A 370 18.27 -24.65 -16.45
N ARG A 371 19.51 -24.73 -15.96
CA ARG A 371 20.42 -25.84 -16.22
C ARG A 371 19.85 -27.18 -15.74
N HIS A 372 19.35 -27.23 -14.48
CA HIS A 372 18.74 -28.44 -13.92
C HIS A 372 17.44 -28.83 -14.66
N LEU A 373 16.66 -27.85 -15.12
CA LEU A 373 15.52 -28.12 -15.96
C LEU A 373 15.95 -28.83 -17.26
N GLY A 374 17.02 -28.35 -17.91
CA GLY A 374 17.53 -28.96 -19.14
C GLY A 374 18.17 -30.33 -18.92
N SER A 375 18.97 -30.51 -17.86
CA SER A 375 19.65 -31.79 -17.58
C SER A 375 18.70 -32.89 -17.13
N ASP A 376 17.68 -32.55 -16.33
CA ASP A 376 16.82 -33.53 -15.64
C ASP A 376 15.48 -33.78 -16.37
N LEU A 377 15.09 -32.90 -17.31
CA LEU A 377 13.85 -33.07 -18.09
C LEU A 377 13.79 -34.46 -18.75
N PRO A 378 12.73 -35.25 -18.59
CA PRO A 378 12.63 -36.58 -19.20
C PRO A 378 12.30 -36.54 -20.70
N ALA A 379 12.92 -35.60 -21.42
CA ALA A 379 12.86 -35.50 -22.86
C ALA A 379 13.83 -36.46 -23.54
N ARG A 380 13.41 -37.04 -24.65
CA ARG A 380 14.21 -37.99 -25.47
C ARG A 380 14.95 -37.23 -26.57
N PRO A 381 16.08 -37.77 -27.07
CA PRO A 381 16.73 -37.23 -28.24
C PRO A 381 15.74 -37.11 -29.43
N GLY A 382 15.74 -35.94 -30.07
CA GLY A 382 14.83 -35.63 -31.17
C GLY A 382 13.47 -35.06 -30.76
N GLU A 383 13.08 -35.11 -29.48
CA GLU A 383 11.88 -34.38 -28.97
C GLU A 383 12.13 -32.87 -29.00
N VAL A 384 11.06 -32.10 -29.22
CA VAL A 384 11.11 -30.64 -29.31
C VAL A 384 10.65 -30.01 -28.00
N VAL A 385 11.52 -29.19 -27.41
CA VAL A 385 11.22 -28.35 -26.23
C VAL A 385 11.06 -26.91 -26.67
N LEU A 386 9.84 -26.39 -26.61
CA LEU A 386 9.56 -24.98 -26.82
C LEU A 386 9.73 -24.22 -25.50
N HIS A 387 10.77 -23.40 -25.40
CA HIS A 387 11.02 -22.54 -24.24
C HIS A 387 10.33 -21.19 -24.39
N LEU A 388 9.30 -20.98 -23.60
CA LEU A 388 8.59 -19.70 -23.51
C LEU A 388 9.25 -18.84 -22.43
N THR A 389 9.88 -17.74 -22.82
CA THR A 389 10.74 -16.95 -21.92
C THR A 389 10.74 -15.46 -22.25
N SER A 390 11.55 -14.68 -21.53
CA SER A 390 11.78 -13.27 -21.82
C SER A 390 12.79 -13.06 -22.96
N GLN A 391 12.91 -11.83 -23.43
CA GLN A 391 13.90 -11.43 -24.43
C GLN A 391 15.35 -11.84 -24.02
N VAL A 392 15.68 -11.75 -22.73
CA VAL A 392 16.98 -12.12 -22.18
C VAL A 392 16.83 -13.49 -21.52
N ALA A 393 17.06 -14.58 -22.27
CA ALA A 393 17.15 -15.93 -21.71
C ALA A 393 18.62 -16.31 -21.53
N GLU A 394 18.94 -16.94 -20.42
CA GLU A 394 20.25 -17.57 -20.21
C GLU A 394 20.40 -18.80 -21.11
N ALA A 395 21.59 -19.01 -21.65
CA ALA A 395 21.89 -20.13 -22.56
C ALA A 395 21.86 -21.51 -21.88
N GLU A 396 21.89 -21.55 -20.55
CA GLU A 396 22.04 -22.78 -19.76
C GLU A 396 21.00 -23.87 -20.06
N LEU A 397 19.74 -23.49 -20.30
CA LEU A 397 18.70 -24.45 -20.66
C LEU A 397 18.92 -25.03 -22.06
N GLN A 398 19.26 -24.17 -23.02
CA GLN A 398 19.54 -24.55 -24.39
C GLN A 398 20.73 -25.53 -24.44
N GLU A 399 21.87 -25.14 -23.84
CA GLU A 399 23.07 -25.97 -23.80
C GLU A 399 22.80 -27.35 -23.21
N ALA A 400 22.12 -27.41 -22.06
CA ALA A 400 21.81 -28.66 -21.39
C ALA A 400 20.86 -29.58 -22.17
N LEU A 401 19.95 -29.03 -22.99
CA LEU A 401 19.05 -29.80 -23.85
C LEU A 401 19.78 -30.30 -25.12
N GLU A 402 20.56 -29.42 -25.77
CA GLU A 402 21.32 -29.74 -26.98
C GLU A 402 22.39 -30.79 -26.72
N GLU A 403 23.08 -30.77 -25.58
CA GLU A 403 24.04 -31.82 -25.15
C GLU A 403 23.40 -33.23 -25.11
N ARG A 404 22.07 -33.30 -24.94
CA ARG A 404 21.28 -34.53 -24.87
C ARG A 404 20.60 -34.88 -26.19
N GLY A 405 20.86 -34.12 -27.26
CA GLY A 405 20.22 -34.31 -28.56
C GLY A 405 18.75 -33.95 -28.60
N VAL A 406 18.26 -33.15 -27.68
CA VAL A 406 16.89 -32.60 -27.63
C VAL A 406 16.84 -31.32 -28.48
N VAL A 407 15.79 -31.17 -29.28
CA VAL A 407 15.63 -29.99 -30.14
C VAL A 407 15.11 -28.83 -29.30
N TYR A 408 15.88 -27.75 -29.25
CA TYR A 408 15.50 -26.53 -28.53
C TYR A 408 14.90 -25.51 -29.47
N GLU A 409 13.67 -25.07 -29.15
CA GLU A 409 13.02 -23.92 -29.79
C GLU A 409 12.77 -22.84 -28.70
N ARG A 410 12.86 -21.58 -29.10
CA ARG A 410 12.62 -20.44 -28.20
C ARG A 410 11.53 -19.55 -28.79
N ALA A 411 10.61 -19.10 -27.93
CA ALA A 411 9.69 -18.02 -28.25
C ALA A 411 9.69 -16.98 -27.13
N GLU A 412 9.81 -15.71 -27.53
CA GLU A 412 9.79 -14.57 -26.62
C GLU A 412 8.35 -14.22 -26.30
N LEU A 413 7.96 -14.36 -25.01
CA LEU A 413 6.64 -13.97 -24.53
C LEU A 413 6.60 -12.48 -24.14
N TYR A 414 7.66 -11.98 -23.52
CA TYR A 414 7.72 -10.62 -22.99
C TYR A 414 9.15 -10.11 -22.95
N ARG A 415 9.29 -8.81 -22.85
CA ARG A 415 10.55 -8.15 -22.53
C ARG A 415 10.41 -7.30 -21.27
N THR A 416 11.49 -7.23 -20.52
CA THR A 416 11.59 -6.37 -19.36
C THR A 416 12.17 -5.03 -19.81
N VAL A 417 11.40 -3.96 -19.63
CA VAL A 417 11.82 -2.60 -19.95
C VAL A 417 11.83 -1.72 -18.70
N PRO A 418 12.65 -0.67 -18.67
CA PRO A 418 12.59 0.32 -17.62
C PRO A 418 11.19 0.93 -17.50
N ALA A 419 10.72 1.15 -16.28
CA ALA A 419 9.53 1.94 -16.00
C ALA A 419 9.98 3.35 -15.59
N GLU A 420 9.25 4.35 -16.03
CA GLU A 420 9.50 5.76 -15.67
C GLU A 420 8.45 6.18 -14.63
N PRO A 421 8.80 6.26 -13.34
CA PRO A 421 7.91 6.79 -12.31
C PRO A 421 7.60 8.27 -12.58
N GLY A 422 6.40 8.70 -12.18
CA GLY A 422 6.05 10.11 -12.23
C GLY A 422 6.90 10.96 -11.28
N GLU A 423 6.96 12.27 -11.50
CA GLU A 423 7.78 13.19 -10.68
C GLU A 423 7.50 13.07 -9.18
N ASN A 424 6.23 12.99 -8.77
CA ASN A 424 5.84 12.82 -7.37
C ASN A 424 6.28 11.45 -6.79
N GLU A 425 6.25 10.39 -7.60
CA GLU A 425 6.70 9.06 -7.17
C GLU A 425 8.23 9.06 -7.00
N LEU A 426 8.93 9.75 -7.88
CA LEU A 426 10.38 9.89 -7.82
C LEU A 426 10.84 10.70 -6.60
N GLU A 427 10.15 11.79 -6.27
CA GLU A 427 10.43 12.56 -5.06
C GLU A 427 10.21 11.73 -3.79
N ARG A 428 9.12 10.99 -3.73
CA ARG A 428 8.84 10.09 -2.61
C ARG A 428 9.86 8.95 -2.53
N LEU A 429 10.28 8.39 -3.66
CA LEU A 429 11.32 7.37 -3.72
C LEU A 429 12.65 7.88 -3.14
N LYS A 430 13.05 9.12 -3.46
CA LYS A 430 14.26 9.76 -2.92
C LYS A 430 14.19 9.99 -1.41
N ALA A 431 12.98 10.09 -0.85
CA ALA A 431 12.77 10.26 0.59
C ALA A 431 12.69 8.93 1.35
N ALA A 432 12.68 7.78 0.66
CA ALA A 432 12.55 6.48 1.30
C ALA A 432 13.77 6.15 2.18
N ASP A 433 13.51 5.57 3.36
CA ASP A 433 14.55 5.13 4.30
C ASP A 433 15.31 3.90 3.79
N VAL A 434 14.63 3.01 3.06
CA VAL A 434 15.19 1.79 2.45
C VAL A 434 14.49 1.49 1.14
N VAL A 435 15.25 0.99 0.16
CA VAL A 435 14.71 0.49 -1.12
C VAL A 435 14.95 -1.02 -1.22
N THR A 436 13.92 -1.80 -1.58
CA THR A 436 14.08 -3.23 -1.83
C THR A 436 14.30 -3.50 -3.31
N LEU A 437 15.33 -4.28 -3.65
CA LEU A 437 15.69 -4.61 -5.02
C LEU A 437 15.66 -6.14 -5.24
N ALA A 438 14.93 -6.58 -6.25
CA ALA A 438 14.79 -8.00 -6.58
C ALA A 438 15.72 -8.47 -7.71
N SER A 439 16.36 -7.56 -8.45
CA SER A 439 17.26 -7.90 -9.56
C SER A 439 18.35 -6.86 -9.78
N GLY A 440 19.44 -7.28 -10.41
CA GLY A 440 20.55 -6.39 -10.78
C GLY A 440 20.13 -5.31 -11.80
N SER A 441 19.18 -5.61 -12.68
CA SER A 441 18.64 -4.62 -13.61
C SER A 441 17.89 -3.50 -12.89
N ALA A 442 17.10 -3.82 -11.85
CA ALA A 442 16.45 -2.82 -11.01
C ALA A 442 17.48 -1.95 -10.26
N ALA A 443 18.59 -2.52 -9.80
CA ALA A 443 19.67 -1.76 -9.15
C ALA A 443 20.30 -0.74 -10.11
N ARG A 444 20.69 -1.16 -11.30
CA ARG A 444 21.25 -0.28 -12.32
C ARG A 444 20.27 0.81 -12.75
N HIS A 445 18.99 0.45 -12.89
CA HIS A 445 17.97 1.43 -13.29
C HIS A 445 17.69 2.45 -12.18
N LEU A 446 17.61 2.02 -10.91
CA LEU A 446 17.49 2.93 -9.77
C LEU A 446 18.64 3.94 -9.73
N ALA A 447 19.88 3.46 -9.89
CA ALA A 447 21.06 4.33 -9.90
C ALA A 447 21.03 5.37 -11.03
N ALA A 448 20.60 4.96 -12.22
CA ALA A 448 20.47 5.87 -13.36
C ALA A 448 19.34 6.91 -13.18
N LEU A 449 18.23 6.52 -12.56
CA LEU A 449 17.02 7.34 -12.42
C LEU A 449 17.09 8.32 -11.24
N ALA A 450 17.59 7.85 -10.08
CA ALA A 450 17.48 8.57 -8.80
C ALA A 450 18.83 8.74 -8.08
N GLY A 451 19.93 8.22 -8.65
CA GLY A 451 21.24 8.17 -8.01
C GLY A 451 21.41 6.94 -7.12
N ASN A 452 22.49 6.91 -6.37
CA ASN A 452 22.93 5.75 -5.58
C ASN A 452 23.05 6.02 -4.06
N ASP A 453 22.47 7.13 -3.59
CA ASP A 453 22.46 7.49 -2.16
C ASP A 453 21.24 6.88 -1.46
N PHE A 454 21.13 5.55 -1.54
CA PHE A 454 20.07 4.80 -0.90
C PHE A 454 20.63 3.64 -0.07
N LYS A 455 19.95 3.28 1.00
CA LYS A 455 20.07 2.00 1.66
C LYS A 455 19.27 0.97 0.88
N VAL A 456 19.92 -0.12 0.45
CA VAL A 456 19.24 -1.11 -0.38
C VAL A 456 19.26 -2.50 0.25
N ALA A 457 18.07 -3.10 0.38
CA ALA A 457 17.91 -4.51 0.75
C ALA A 457 17.70 -5.33 -0.52
N VAL A 458 18.48 -6.41 -0.68
CA VAL A 458 18.50 -7.22 -1.90
C VAL A 458 18.26 -8.69 -1.61
N MET A 459 17.60 -9.38 -2.56
CA MET A 459 17.20 -10.78 -2.40
C MET A 459 18.39 -11.74 -2.33
N GLY A 460 19.46 -11.49 -3.07
CA GLY A 460 20.56 -12.43 -3.19
C GLY A 460 21.89 -11.81 -3.59
N PRO A 461 22.97 -12.62 -3.60
CA PRO A 461 24.35 -12.15 -3.84
C PRO A 461 24.57 -11.48 -5.20
N GLN A 462 24.00 -12.02 -6.27
CA GLN A 462 24.10 -11.44 -7.62
C GLN A 462 23.50 -10.04 -7.71
N THR A 463 22.32 -9.83 -7.07
CA THR A 463 21.70 -8.50 -6.99
C THR A 463 22.55 -7.54 -6.14
N ALA A 464 23.19 -8.04 -5.08
CA ALA A 464 24.08 -7.25 -4.24
C ALA A 464 25.35 -6.80 -4.98
N GLU A 465 25.92 -7.67 -5.79
CA GLU A 465 27.09 -7.34 -6.63
C GLU A 465 26.72 -6.24 -7.63
N ALA A 466 25.64 -6.42 -8.38
CA ALA A 466 25.14 -5.41 -9.31
C ALA A 466 24.77 -4.08 -8.62
N ALA A 467 24.26 -4.12 -7.39
CA ALA A 467 23.98 -2.91 -6.63
C ALA A 467 25.28 -2.18 -6.24
N ARG A 468 26.32 -2.90 -5.79
CA ARG A 468 27.62 -2.32 -5.46
C ARG A 468 28.32 -1.75 -6.71
N GLU A 469 28.26 -2.46 -7.84
CA GLU A 469 28.76 -1.97 -9.13
C GLU A 469 28.06 -0.68 -9.59
N ALA A 470 26.75 -0.58 -9.30
CA ALA A 470 25.95 0.63 -9.55
C ALA A 470 26.23 1.77 -8.55
N GLY A 471 27.12 1.55 -7.56
CA GLY A 471 27.63 2.55 -6.63
C GLY A 471 26.86 2.66 -5.31
N PHE A 472 25.91 1.77 -5.00
CA PHE A 472 25.25 1.77 -3.70
C PHE A 472 26.22 1.35 -2.60
N ARG A 473 26.27 2.14 -1.52
CA ARG A 473 27.22 1.91 -0.41
C ARG A 473 26.65 1.04 0.71
N GLU A 474 25.37 1.22 1.02
CA GLU A 474 24.67 0.48 2.08
C GLU A 474 23.80 -0.62 1.45
N VAL A 475 24.39 -1.78 1.25
CA VAL A 475 23.74 -2.96 0.64
C VAL A 475 23.63 -4.08 1.64
N ARG A 476 22.41 -4.52 1.96
CA ARG A 476 22.14 -5.67 2.82
C ARG A 476 21.51 -6.80 2.01
N VAL A 477 22.10 -7.99 2.11
CA VAL A 477 21.61 -9.20 1.45
C VAL A 477 20.67 -9.94 2.39
N ALA A 478 19.55 -10.41 1.90
CA ALA A 478 18.65 -11.30 2.63
C ALA A 478 19.37 -12.61 3.01
N GLY A 479 19.14 -13.09 4.22
CA GLY A 479 19.81 -14.30 4.72
C GLY A 479 19.37 -15.59 4.00
N SER A 480 18.26 -15.56 3.28
CA SER A 480 17.76 -16.62 2.39
C SER A 480 16.94 -15.99 1.26
N PRO A 481 16.70 -16.70 0.14
CA PRO A 481 15.90 -16.19 -0.97
C PRO A 481 14.40 -16.22 -0.66
N SER A 482 13.99 -15.57 0.44
CA SER A 482 12.59 -15.44 0.87
C SER A 482 12.21 -13.99 1.10
N LEU A 483 10.91 -13.69 1.01
CA LEU A 483 10.39 -12.34 1.24
C LEU A 483 10.57 -11.91 2.70
N GLU A 484 10.40 -12.83 3.63
CA GLU A 484 10.60 -12.61 5.07
C GLU A 484 12.05 -12.21 5.37
N ALA A 485 13.02 -12.89 4.76
CA ALA A 485 14.44 -12.56 4.93
C ALA A 485 14.80 -11.21 4.29
N LEU A 486 14.13 -10.83 3.20
CA LEU A 486 14.29 -9.50 2.60
C LEU A 486 13.75 -8.40 3.52
N VAL A 487 12.62 -8.63 4.18
CA VAL A 487 12.05 -7.71 5.18
C VAL A 487 12.98 -7.55 6.38
N GLU A 488 13.58 -8.64 6.87
CA GLU A 488 14.59 -8.56 7.95
C GLU A 488 15.82 -7.77 7.51
N ALA A 489 16.31 -7.98 6.29
CA ALA A 489 17.43 -7.21 5.75
C ALA A 489 17.12 -5.70 5.68
N ALA A 490 15.88 -5.34 5.30
CA ALA A 490 15.44 -3.95 5.33
C ALA A 490 15.38 -3.39 6.77
N ALA A 491 14.88 -4.18 7.72
CA ALA A 491 14.82 -3.79 9.13
C ALA A 491 16.21 -3.59 9.74
N GLU A 492 17.19 -4.40 9.38
CA GLU A 492 18.57 -4.24 9.84
C GLU A 492 19.24 -2.95 9.34
N LEU A 493 18.96 -2.54 8.11
CA LEU A 493 19.46 -1.28 7.54
C LEU A 493 18.94 -0.05 8.28
N VAL A 494 17.73 -0.14 8.82
CA VAL A 494 17.13 0.94 9.60
C VAL A 494 17.70 1.01 11.00
N ARG A 495 17.93 -0.14 11.67
CA ARG A 495 18.49 -0.20 13.04
C ARG A 495 19.90 0.35 13.14
N SER A 496 20.70 0.25 12.08
CA SER A 496 22.08 0.72 12.04
C SER A 496 22.25 2.23 11.88
N ALA A 497 21.18 3.01 11.77
CA ALA A 497 21.25 4.46 11.71
C ALA A 497 21.11 5.08 13.12
N PRO A 498 21.95 6.07 13.51
CA PRO A 498 21.72 6.84 14.72
C PRO A 498 20.38 7.60 14.59
N PRO A 499 19.64 7.83 15.69
CA PRO A 499 18.41 8.61 15.66
C PRO A 499 18.70 10.02 15.11
N ARG A 500 17.89 10.46 14.12
CA ARG A 500 17.93 11.82 13.56
C ARG A 500 17.40 12.84 14.55
#